data_31da6e0d3cd6112ad168de38f6598076
#
_entry.id   31da6e0d3cd6112ad168de38f6598076
#
_cell.length_a   1.000
_cell.length_b   1.000
_cell.length_c   1.000
_cell.angle_alpha   90.00
_cell.angle_beta   90.00
_cell.angle_gamma   90.00
#
_symmetry.space_group_name_H-M   'P 1'
#
loop_
_entity.id
_entity.type
_entity.pdbx_description
1 polymer ?
#
loop_
_entity_poly.entity_id
_entity_poly.type
_entity_poly.pdbx_seq_one_letter_code
_entity_poly.pdbx_strand_id
1 'polypeptide(L)'
;MKFYTYNYLLSRIEVTNWLQIFFIVLATSILLFGVFKYYKEKKQSKYRELSLIALFLVLIMIGIRINDIQIHKAIDDGYGTALKLIEELSETMNIPKEDIVINTQAARDGAIIRVPEEKYYRVIYADGNILLEKMELYHPQIEIIDSESNS
;
A
#
# COMPACT_ATOMS: atom_id res chain seq x y z
N MET A 1 -0.25 22.63 -3.89
CA MET A 1 0.71 21.52 -3.90
C MET A 1 0.33 20.59 -2.77
N LYS A 2 0.13 19.28 -3.01
CA LYS A 2 -0.29 18.35 -1.97
C LYS A 2 0.93 17.70 -1.34
N PHE A 3 0.94 17.62 -0.01
CA PHE A 3 1.95 16.90 0.74
C PHE A 3 1.29 15.83 1.60
N TYR A 4 1.91 14.68 1.71
CA TYR A 4 1.43 13.51 2.41
C TYR A 4 2.24 13.26 3.66
N THR A 5 1.57 13.03 4.80
CA THR A 5 2.22 12.70 6.07
C THR A 5 2.64 11.24 6.09
N TYR A 6 3.58 10.90 6.99
CA TYR A 6 4.00 9.52 7.24
C TYR A 6 2.81 8.63 7.61
N ASN A 7 1.94 9.10 8.51
CA ASN A 7 0.76 8.35 8.96
C ASN A 7 -0.25 8.09 7.85
N TYR A 8 -0.44 9.03 6.93
CA TYR A 8 -1.28 8.83 5.76
C TYR A 8 -0.73 7.72 4.84
N LEU A 9 0.57 7.75 4.55
CA LEU A 9 1.21 6.73 3.71
C LEU A 9 1.14 5.35 4.36
N LEU A 10 1.36 5.25 5.66
CA LEU A 10 1.28 4.01 6.43
C LEU A 10 -0.14 3.42 6.42
N SER A 11 -1.16 4.25 6.65
CA SER A 11 -2.57 3.81 6.66
C SER A 11 -3.02 3.20 5.32
N ARG A 12 -2.45 3.67 4.21
CA ARG A 12 -2.78 3.14 2.87
C ARG A 12 -2.24 1.73 2.65
N ILE A 13 -1.11 1.38 3.24
CA ILE A 13 -0.55 0.03 3.16
C ILE A 13 -1.35 -0.96 4.04
N GLU A 14 -1.70 -0.58 5.26
CA GLU A 14 -2.34 -1.47 6.24
C GLU A 14 -3.77 -1.86 5.85
N VAL A 15 -4.62 -0.93 5.41
CA VAL A 15 -6.04 -1.20 5.11
C VAL A 15 -6.22 -2.21 3.99
N THR A 16 -5.36 -2.20 2.98
CA THR A 16 -5.48 -3.10 1.82
C THR A 16 -5.24 -4.56 2.20
N ASN A 17 -4.32 -4.84 3.12
CA ASN A 17 -3.97 -6.20 3.52
C ASN A 17 -5.05 -6.90 4.35
N TRP A 18 -5.68 -6.21 5.31
CA TRP A 18 -6.67 -6.80 6.20
C TRP A 18 -7.94 -7.29 5.49
N LEU A 19 -8.51 -6.47 4.62
CA LEU A 19 -9.69 -6.82 3.83
C LEU A 19 -9.44 -8.03 2.93
N GLN A 20 -8.28 -8.09 2.31
CA GLN A 20 -7.91 -9.18 1.41
C GLN A 20 -7.75 -10.50 2.15
N ILE A 21 -7.11 -10.51 3.33
CA ILE A 21 -6.97 -11.69 4.18
C ILE A 21 -8.36 -12.22 4.58
N PHE A 22 -9.28 -11.34 4.95
CA PHE A 22 -10.65 -11.71 5.30
C PHE A 22 -11.37 -12.44 4.16
N PHE A 23 -11.29 -11.94 2.92
CA PHE A 23 -11.92 -12.58 1.76
C PHE A 23 -11.29 -13.94 1.42
N ILE A 24 -9.97 -14.08 1.54
CA ILE A 24 -9.27 -15.35 1.31
C ILE A 24 -9.71 -16.40 2.34
N VAL A 25 -9.78 -16.04 3.61
CA VAL A 25 -10.22 -16.94 4.69
C VAL A 25 -11.68 -17.36 4.48
N LEU A 26 -12.55 -16.43 4.10
CA LEU A 26 -13.96 -16.70 3.81
C LEU A 26 -14.12 -17.69 2.64
N ALA A 27 -13.43 -17.44 1.52
CA ALA A 27 -13.48 -18.30 0.34
C ALA A 27 -12.95 -19.70 0.62
N THR A 28 -11.83 -19.81 1.35
CA THR A 28 -11.24 -21.08 1.76
C THR A 28 -12.20 -21.86 2.68
N SER A 29 -12.88 -21.19 3.61
CA SER A 29 -13.86 -21.81 4.52
C SER A 29 -15.05 -22.39 3.75
N ILE A 30 -15.58 -21.66 2.77
CA ILE A 30 -16.68 -22.13 1.91
C ILE A 30 -16.26 -23.37 1.11
N LEU A 31 -15.04 -23.37 0.56
CA LEU A 31 -14.52 -24.49 -0.20
C LEU A 31 -14.36 -25.74 0.68
N LEU A 32 -13.75 -25.61 1.87
CA LEU A 32 -13.59 -26.71 2.81
C LEU A 32 -14.93 -27.29 3.26
N PHE A 33 -15.91 -26.42 3.51
CA PHE A 33 -17.26 -26.87 3.87
C PHE A 33 -17.94 -27.65 2.73
N GLY A 34 -17.83 -27.18 1.47
CA GLY A 34 -18.35 -27.86 0.29
C GLY A 34 -17.71 -29.24 0.08
N VAL A 35 -16.39 -29.33 0.19
CA VAL A 35 -15.63 -30.58 0.07
C VAL A 35 -16.01 -31.57 1.19
N PHE A 36 -16.11 -31.09 2.43
CA PHE A 36 -16.48 -31.92 3.57
C PHE A 36 -17.89 -32.53 3.39
N LYS A 37 -18.84 -31.72 2.96
CA LYS A 37 -20.21 -32.16 2.69
C LYS A 37 -20.30 -33.13 1.52
N TYR A 38 -19.51 -32.94 0.48
CA TYR A 38 -19.37 -33.86 -0.65
C TYR A 38 -18.88 -35.26 -0.20
N TYR A 39 -17.86 -35.32 0.67
CA TYR A 39 -17.37 -36.60 1.20
C TYR A 39 -18.35 -37.31 2.08
N LYS A 40 -19.18 -36.58 2.86
CA LYS A 40 -20.17 -37.15 3.78
C LYS A 40 -21.43 -37.65 3.06
N GLU A 41 -21.85 -36.99 2.00
CA GLU A 41 -23.10 -37.26 1.28
C GLU A 41 -22.84 -37.69 -0.18
N LYS A 42 -22.15 -38.83 -0.37
CA LYS A 42 -21.72 -39.36 -1.67
C LYS A 42 -22.82 -39.59 -2.73
N LYS A 43 -24.11 -39.47 -2.38
CA LYS A 43 -25.28 -39.78 -3.27
C LYS A 43 -25.90 -38.56 -3.93
N GLN A 44 -25.55 -37.32 -3.59
CA GLN A 44 -26.20 -36.15 -4.17
C GLN A 44 -25.28 -35.43 -5.16
N SER A 45 -25.62 -35.50 -6.44
CA SER A 45 -24.92 -34.83 -7.56
C SER A 45 -24.76 -33.31 -7.38
N LYS A 46 -25.71 -32.71 -6.63
CA LYS A 46 -25.74 -31.26 -6.35
C LYS A 46 -24.49 -30.74 -5.63
N TYR A 47 -23.92 -31.51 -4.69
CA TYR A 47 -22.72 -31.09 -3.96
C TYR A 47 -21.44 -31.17 -4.80
N ARG A 48 -21.43 -32.05 -5.80
CA ARG A 48 -20.33 -32.14 -6.77
C ARG A 48 -20.29 -30.88 -7.66
N GLU A 49 -21.44 -30.43 -8.13
CA GLU A 49 -21.55 -29.21 -8.94
C GLU A 49 -21.20 -27.96 -8.11
N LEU A 50 -21.70 -27.90 -6.86
CA LEU A 50 -21.37 -26.79 -5.95
C LEU A 50 -19.87 -26.74 -5.63
N SER A 51 -19.23 -27.89 -5.40
CA SER A 51 -17.79 -27.97 -5.16
C SER A 51 -16.97 -27.53 -6.39
N LEU A 52 -17.42 -27.88 -7.59
CA LEU A 52 -16.80 -27.44 -8.85
C LEU A 52 -16.91 -25.93 -9.04
N ILE A 53 -18.08 -25.35 -8.79
CA ILE A 53 -18.29 -23.90 -8.85
C ILE A 53 -17.41 -23.18 -7.82
N ALA A 54 -17.36 -23.69 -6.59
CA ALA A 54 -16.51 -23.12 -5.53
C ALA A 54 -15.01 -23.19 -5.90
N LEU A 55 -14.56 -24.30 -6.51
CA LEU A 55 -13.20 -24.44 -7.01
C LEU A 55 -12.89 -23.41 -8.10
N PHE A 56 -13.82 -23.21 -9.06
CA PHE A 56 -13.67 -22.21 -10.10
C PHE A 56 -13.58 -20.79 -9.56
N LEU A 57 -14.42 -20.45 -8.55
CA LEU A 57 -14.40 -19.16 -7.88
C LEU A 57 -13.05 -18.91 -7.18
N VAL A 58 -12.51 -19.93 -6.50
CA VAL A 58 -11.19 -19.83 -5.86
C VAL A 58 -10.08 -19.64 -6.90
N LEU A 59 -10.13 -20.36 -8.03
CA LEU A 59 -9.14 -20.19 -9.11
C LEU A 59 -9.22 -18.78 -9.73
N ILE A 60 -10.42 -18.25 -9.92
CA ILE A 60 -10.61 -16.86 -10.39
C ILE A 60 -10.02 -15.87 -9.37
N MET A 61 -10.31 -16.05 -8.08
CA MET A 61 -9.76 -15.18 -7.01
C MET A 61 -8.24 -15.25 -6.97
N ILE A 62 -7.63 -16.43 -7.13
CA ILE A 62 -6.18 -16.60 -7.21
C ILE A 62 -5.62 -15.90 -8.45
N GLY A 63 -6.29 -16.02 -9.60
CA GLY A 63 -5.90 -15.35 -10.84
C GLY A 63 -5.92 -13.82 -10.72
N ILE A 64 -6.98 -13.27 -10.14
CA ILE A 64 -7.09 -11.84 -9.83
C ILE A 64 -5.97 -11.43 -8.86
N ARG A 65 -5.70 -12.26 -7.85
CA ARG A 65 -4.66 -11.99 -6.85
C ARG A 65 -3.25 -11.94 -7.44
N ILE A 66 -2.92 -12.84 -8.37
CA ILE A 66 -1.62 -12.83 -9.04
C ILE A 66 -1.46 -11.54 -9.87
N ASN A 67 -2.52 -11.09 -10.52
CA ASN A 67 -2.51 -9.83 -11.26
C ASN A 67 -2.43 -8.61 -10.32
N ASP A 68 -3.20 -8.61 -9.23
CA ASP A 68 -3.16 -7.56 -8.21
C ASP A 68 -1.80 -7.47 -7.51
N ILE A 69 -1.13 -8.60 -7.23
CA ILE A 69 0.21 -8.60 -6.64
C ILE A 69 1.22 -7.86 -7.55
N GLN A 70 1.07 -7.94 -8.87
CA GLN A 70 1.95 -7.19 -9.78
C GLN A 70 1.63 -5.69 -9.81
N ILE A 71 0.35 -5.32 -9.73
CA ILE A 71 -0.09 -3.92 -9.69
C ILE A 71 0.16 -3.32 -8.31
N HIS A 72 -0.14 -4.05 -7.24
CA HIS A 72 0.10 -3.60 -5.86
C HIS A 72 1.58 -3.54 -5.50
N LYS A 73 2.44 -4.43 -6.04
CA LYS A 73 3.89 -4.25 -5.90
C LYS A 73 4.34 -2.91 -6.46
N ALA A 74 3.80 -2.46 -7.59
CA ALA A 74 4.15 -1.15 -8.14
C ALA A 74 3.61 0.02 -7.29
N ILE A 75 2.48 -0.16 -6.60
CA ILE A 75 1.87 0.86 -5.71
C ILE A 75 2.46 0.76 -4.30
N ASP A 76 2.59 -0.44 -3.74
CA ASP A 76 3.24 -0.70 -2.44
C ASP A 76 4.72 -0.34 -2.49
N ASP A 77 5.43 -0.63 -3.60
CA ASP A 77 6.79 -0.15 -3.82
C ASP A 77 6.84 1.38 -3.87
N GLY A 78 5.78 2.03 -4.35
CA GLY A 78 5.64 3.48 -4.33
C GLY A 78 5.55 4.03 -2.90
N TYR A 79 4.55 3.63 -2.14
CA TYR A 79 4.36 4.04 -0.74
C TYR A 79 5.51 3.57 0.16
N GLY A 80 5.96 2.33 -0.03
CA GLY A 80 7.08 1.76 0.70
C GLY A 80 8.39 2.50 0.47
N THR A 81 8.66 2.96 -0.75
CA THR A 81 9.87 3.77 -1.04
C THR A 81 9.78 5.16 -0.42
N ALA A 82 8.59 5.77 -0.40
CA ALA A 82 8.39 7.05 0.26
C ALA A 82 8.55 6.95 1.78
N LEU A 83 8.02 5.88 2.41
CA LEU A 83 8.19 5.63 3.84
C LEU A 83 9.65 5.39 4.21
N LYS A 84 10.37 4.55 3.47
CA LYS A 84 11.81 4.30 3.68
C LYS A 84 12.63 5.60 3.56
N LEU A 85 12.31 6.43 2.57
CA LEU A 85 12.98 7.71 2.39
C LEU A 85 12.74 8.64 3.59
N ILE A 86 11.51 8.70 4.12
CA ILE A 86 11.18 9.49 5.31
C ILE A 86 11.92 8.95 6.54
N GLU A 87 11.97 7.63 6.72
CA GLU A 87 12.68 6.97 7.82
C GLU A 87 14.19 7.25 7.76
N GLU A 88 14.82 7.09 6.60
CA GLU A 88 16.24 7.36 6.40
C GLU A 88 16.60 8.85 6.64
N LEU A 89 15.73 9.76 6.21
CA LEU A 89 15.88 11.19 6.47
C LEU A 89 15.67 11.54 7.95
N SER A 90 14.69 10.91 8.60
CA SER A 90 14.43 11.06 10.03
C SER A 90 15.67 10.69 10.86
N GLU A 91 16.33 9.58 10.53
CA GLU A 91 17.56 9.14 11.19
C GLU A 91 18.73 10.07 10.89
N THR A 92 18.93 10.46 9.62
CA THR A 92 20.06 11.28 9.19
C THR A 92 19.99 12.71 9.71
N MET A 93 18.79 13.29 9.74
CA MET A 93 18.56 14.68 10.18
C MET A 93 18.19 14.78 11.66
N ASN A 94 17.97 13.65 12.35
CA ASN A 94 17.49 13.59 13.73
C ASN A 94 16.19 14.38 13.94
N ILE A 95 15.25 14.22 13.00
CA ILE A 95 13.92 14.85 12.98
C ILE A 95 12.86 13.76 13.12
N PRO A 96 11.79 13.95 13.92
CA PRO A 96 10.68 13.00 13.98
C PRO A 96 10.08 12.76 12.58
N LYS A 97 9.81 11.49 12.23
CA LYS A 97 9.26 11.11 10.92
C LYS A 97 7.87 11.69 10.66
N GLU A 98 7.13 11.98 11.72
CA GLU A 98 5.80 12.61 11.68
C GLU A 98 5.86 14.06 11.18
N ASP A 99 7.01 14.73 11.36
CA ASP A 99 7.24 16.13 10.95
C ASP A 99 7.76 16.25 9.51
N ILE A 100 8.07 15.11 8.88
CA ILE A 100 8.55 15.07 7.49
C ILE A 100 7.37 14.76 6.57
N VAL A 101 7.13 15.62 5.58
CA VAL A 101 6.07 15.41 4.59
C VAL A 101 6.64 15.43 3.18
N ILE A 102 6.07 14.60 2.30
CA ILE A 102 6.51 14.43 0.91
C ILE A 102 5.37 14.79 -0.06
N ASN A 103 5.70 15.44 -1.18
CA ASN A 103 4.70 15.88 -2.17
C ASN A 103 4.23 14.76 -3.12
N THR A 104 4.77 13.58 -3.01
CA THR A 104 4.42 12.42 -3.83
C THR A 104 4.14 11.20 -2.96
N GLN A 105 3.34 10.27 -3.48
CA GLN A 105 3.06 9.00 -2.81
C GLN A 105 4.15 7.96 -3.04
N ALA A 106 5.13 8.27 -3.88
CA ALA A 106 6.27 7.41 -4.19
C ALA A 106 7.54 8.25 -4.19
N ALA A 107 8.62 7.72 -3.60
CA ALA A 107 9.92 8.36 -3.69
C ALA A 107 10.43 8.25 -5.13
N ARG A 108 10.30 9.34 -5.88
CA ARG A 108 10.77 9.46 -7.27
C ARG A 108 11.76 10.61 -7.40
N ASP A 109 12.53 10.57 -8.46
CA ASP A 109 13.37 11.71 -8.83
C ASP A 109 12.54 12.99 -8.98
N GLY A 110 12.99 14.07 -8.35
CA GLY A 110 12.26 15.33 -8.29
C GLY A 110 11.18 15.41 -7.20
N ALA A 111 11.01 14.41 -6.34
CA ALA A 111 10.14 14.51 -5.17
C ALA A 111 10.59 15.64 -4.26
N ILE A 112 9.62 16.37 -3.70
CA ILE A 112 9.89 17.47 -2.78
C ILE A 112 9.52 17.04 -1.37
N ILE A 113 10.44 17.21 -0.45
CA ILE A 113 10.28 16.94 0.97
C ILE A 113 10.27 18.26 1.71
N ARG A 114 9.34 18.40 2.63
CA ARG A 114 9.32 19.49 3.60
C ARG A 114 9.68 18.95 4.96
N VAL A 115 10.62 19.62 5.62
CA VAL A 115 10.99 19.37 7.02
C VAL A 115 10.63 20.59 7.88
N PRO A 116 10.69 20.50 9.21
CA PRO A 116 10.48 21.61 10.12
C PRO A 116 11.26 22.89 9.72
N GLU A 117 10.80 24.04 10.17
CA GLU A 117 11.34 25.36 9.85
C GLU A 117 11.14 25.76 8.37
N GLU A 118 10.11 25.17 7.69
CA GLU A 118 9.75 25.47 6.30
C GLU A 118 10.92 25.27 5.30
N LYS A 119 11.79 24.32 5.58
CA LYS A 119 12.87 23.96 4.68
C LYS A 119 12.40 22.90 3.69
N TYR A 120 12.72 23.10 2.42
CA TYR A 120 12.33 22.21 1.33
C TYR A 120 13.58 21.61 0.69
N TYR A 121 13.47 20.31 0.36
CA TYR A 121 14.53 19.58 -0.32
C TYR A 121 13.95 18.85 -1.52
N ARG A 122 14.66 18.89 -2.63
CA ARG A 122 14.38 18.05 -3.80
C ARG A 122 15.20 16.79 -3.71
N VAL A 123 14.54 15.66 -3.92
CA VAL A 123 15.18 14.35 -4.00
C VAL A 123 15.70 14.14 -5.42
N ILE A 124 16.96 13.79 -5.55
CA ILE A 124 17.62 13.45 -6.81
C ILE A 124 18.23 12.07 -6.65
N TYR A 125 17.87 11.16 -7.52
CA TYR A 125 18.45 9.82 -7.58
C TYR A 125 19.61 9.83 -8.59
N ALA A 126 20.84 9.62 -8.12
CA ALA A 126 22.04 9.56 -8.94
C ALA A 126 22.89 8.35 -8.54
N ASP A 127 23.15 7.45 -9.48
CA ASP A 127 24.05 6.29 -9.32
C ASP A 127 23.73 5.41 -8.09
N GLY A 128 22.43 5.23 -7.78
CA GLY A 128 21.97 4.45 -6.63
C GLY A 128 22.07 5.18 -5.28
N ASN A 129 22.46 6.44 -5.26
CA ASN A 129 22.48 7.30 -4.09
C ASN A 129 21.35 8.33 -4.13
N ILE A 130 20.91 8.73 -2.95
CA ILE A 130 19.91 9.78 -2.77
C ILE A 130 20.66 11.08 -2.43
N LEU A 131 20.48 12.07 -3.28
CA LEU A 131 20.97 13.40 -3.08
C LEU A 131 19.82 14.33 -2.71
N LEU A 132 20.05 15.23 -1.77
CA LEU A 132 19.08 16.24 -1.35
C LEU A 132 19.56 17.61 -1.78
N GLU A 133 18.82 18.23 -2.68
CA GLU A 133 19.07 19.62 -3.09
C GLU A 133 18.16 20.54 -2.29
N LYS A 134 18.76 21.45 -1.50
CA LYS A 134 17.97 22.46 -0.79
C LYS A 134 17.36 23.43 -1.79
N MET A 135 16.05 23.69 -1.65
CA MET A 135 15.33 24.61 -2.51
C MET A 135 14.49 25.59 -1.70
N GLU A 136 14.24 26.76 -2.29
CA GLU A 136 13.31 27.75 -1.74
C GLU A 136 12.08 27.81 -2.63
N LEU A 137 10.89 27.66 -2.01
CA LEU A 137 9.61 27.81 -2.71
C LEU A 137 9.08 29.21 -2.50
N TYR A 138 8.76 29.89 -3.60
CA TYR A 138 8.19 31.26 -3.55
C TYR A 138 6.67 31.18 -3.48
N HIS A 139 6.09 31.61 -2.36
CA HIS A 139 4.63 31.57 -2.08
C HIS A 139 3.94 30.23 -2.40
N PRO A 140 4.39 29.09 -1.83
CA PRO A 140 3.78 27.80 -2.13
C PRO A 140 2.40 27.71 -1.50
N GLN A 141 1.39 27.40 -2.31
CA GLN A 141 0.09 26.97 -1.80
C GLN A 141 0.19 25.49 -1.42
N ILE A 142 0.30 25.18 -0.13
CA ILE A 142 0.51 23.84 0.41
C ILE A 142 -0.78 23.33 1.06
N GLU A 143 -1.19 22.14 0.68
CA GLU A 143 -2.25 21.35 1.30
C GLU A 143 -1.62 20.10 1.89
N ILE A 144 -1.66 19.93 3.21
CA ILE A 144 -1.15 18.75 3.91
C ILE A 144 -2.30 17.75 4.03
N ILE A 145 -2.08 16.53 3.53
CA ILE A 145 -3.04 15.43 3.60
C ILE A 145 -2.59 14.49 4.71
N ASP A 146 -3.39 14.42 5.77
CA ASP A 146 -3.19 13.53 6.90
C ASP A 146 -4.26 12.43 6.94
N SER A 147 -3.98 11.34 7.65
CA SER A 147 -4.92 10.23 7.87
C SER A 147 -6.21 10.68 8.59
N GLU A 148 -6.15 11.73 9.39
CA GLU A 148 -7.29 12.25 10.17
C GLU A 148 -8.24 13.16 9.37
N SER A 149 -7.86 13.63 8.18
CA SER A 149 -8.66 14.61 7.43
C SER A 149 -9.86 14.02 6.66
N ASN A 150 -10.13 12.72 6.80
CA ASN A 150 -11.20 11.99 6.10
C ASN A 150 -12.26 11.36 7.05
N SER A 151 -12.44 11.94 8.24
CA SER A 151 -13.56 11.55 9.14
C SER A 151 -14.72 12.51 9.04
#